data_2d3713c00b6a13d382e92e709d9ba460
#
_entry.id   2d3713c00b6a13d382e92e709d9ba460
#
_cell.length_a   1.000
_cell.length_b   1.000
_cell.length_c   1.000
_cell.angle_alpha   90.00
_cell.angle_beta   90.00
_cell.angle_gamma   90.00
#
_symmetry.space_group_name_H-M   'P 1'
#
loop_
_entity.id
_entity.type
_entity.pdbx_description
1 polymer ?
#
loop_
_entity_poly.entity_id
_entity_poly.type
_entity_poly.pdbx_seq_one_letter_code
_entity_poly.pdbx_strand_id
1 'polypeptide(L)'
;RDTSVTGVQTCALPISLLVQGTAIIMMVPCNWLSRRLGKQGLFFVGIGAWLVVQIGLFLLQPGQVGLLYALCVAASFGVATAYVVPWAMLPDVIELDELQTGQRREGIFYSFMTLLQKIGLAGGLFLVGAALEWSGFEALQNPQPDADPGSALLAIRAFMGPVPLLLLSCALVLCYLYPLTRTAHAEILLKLSEQRRQKTLVDEYVEG
;
A
#
# COMPACT_ATOMS: atom_id res chain seq x y z
N ARG A 1 28.79 -23.73 -5.78
CA ARG A 1 27.75 -23.04 -6.59
C ARG A 1 26.52 -22.62 -5.75
N ASP A 2 26.36 -23.14 -4.51
CA ASP A 2 25.16 -22.91 -3.69
C ASP A 2 25.32 -21.89 -2.55
N THR A 3 26.53 -21.42 -2.28
CA THR A 3 26.80 -20.56 -1.10
C THR A 3 26.37 -19.10 -1.30
N SER A 4 26.29 -18.58 -2.52
CA SER A 4 25.88 -17.21 -2.79
C SER A 4 24.36 -17.02 -2.74
N VAL A 5 23.61 -18.00 -3.21
CA VAL A 5 22.13 -17.99 -3.19
C VAL A 5 21.62 -18.16 -1.75
N THR A 6 22.23 -19.03 -0.97
CA THR A 6 21.93 -19.21 0.45
C THR A 6 22.24 -17.97 1.28
N GLY A 7 23.30 -17.23 0.98
CA GLY A 7 23.66 -16.00 1.69
C GLY A 7 22.63 -14.88 1.53
N VAL A 8 22.14 -14.64 0.32
CA VAL A 8 21.09 -13.64 0.04
C VAL A 8 19.75 -14.03 0.68
N GLN A 9 19.38 -15.30 0.59
CA GLN A 9 18.16 -15.80 1.25
C GLN A 9 18.24 -15.71 2.77
N THR A 10 19.40 -15.94 3.36
CA THR A 10 19.60 -15.90 4.82
C THR A 10 19.43 -14.48 5.38
N CYS A 11 19.73 -13.41 4.61
CA CYS A 11 19.54 -12.03 5.04
C CYS A 11 18.15 -11.46 4.66
N ALA A 12 17.64 -11.80 3.49
CA ALA A 12 16.37 -11.26 2.99
C ALA A 12 15.16 -11.85 3.74
N LEU A 13 15.21 -13.12 4.08
CA LEU A 13 14.11 -13.83 4.73
C LEU A 13 13.80 -13.31 6.15
N PRO A 14 14.79 -13.07 7.04
CA PRO A 14 14.53 -12.46 8.35
C PRO A 14 13.94 -11.04 8.24
N ILE A 15 14.42 -10.24 7.30
CA ILE A 15 13.91 -8.87 7.09
C ILE A 15 12.46 -8.90 6.61
N SER A 16 12.14 -9.77 5.64
CA SER A 16 10.78 -9.92 5.14
C SER A 16 9.82 -10.43 6.21
N LEU A 17 10.23 -11.43 7.00
CA LEU A 17 9.45 -11.94 8.13
C LEU A 17 9.26 -10.89 9.21
N LEU A 18 10.28 -10.09 9.51
CA LEU A 18 10.19 -8.99 10.46
C LEU A 18 9.15 -7.96 10.01
N VAL A 19 9.25 -7.50 8.76
CA VAL A 19 8.32 -6.48 8.22
C VAL A 19 6.89 -7.01 8.18
N GLN A 20 6.67 -8.22 7.68
CA GLN A 20 5.32 -8.80 7.61
C GLN A 20 4.76 -9.15 8.99
N GLY A 21 5.57 -9.72 9.87
CA GLY A 21 5.16 -10.03 11.23
C GLY A 21 4.81 -8.79 12.06
N THR A 22 5.64 -7.75 11.99
CA THR A 22 5.36 -6.48 12.66
C THR A 22 4.19 -5.74 12.01
N ALA A 23 3.96 -5.85 10.70
CA ALA A 23 2.81 -5.25 10.03
C ALA A 23 1.48 -5.83 10.56
N ILE A 24 1.43 -7.13 10.85
CA ILE A 24 0.25 -7.77 11.48
C ILE A 24 -0.01 -7.17 12.86
N ILE A 25 1.03 -7.02 13.67
CA ILE A 25 0.91 -6.41 15.01
C ILE A 25 0.46 -4.94 14.90
N MET A 26 0.96 -4.21 13.89
CA MET A 26 0.61 -2.82 13.64
C MET A 26 -0.84 -2.61 13.15
N MET A 27 -1.55 -3.67 12.76
CA MET A 27 -2.99 -3.57 12.46
C MET A 27 -3.83 -3.13 13.68
N VAL A 28 -3.43 -3.51 14.88
CA VAL A 28 -4.14 -3.12 16.11
C VAL A 28 -4.09 -1.60 16.35
N PRO A 29 -2.92 -0.96 16.41
CA PRO A 29 -2.85 0.49 16.55
C PRO A 29 -3.43 1.23 15.34
N CYS A 30 -3.33 0.69 14.12
CA CYS A 30 -3.98 1.26 12.95
C CYS A 30 -5.51 1.32 13.11
N ASN A 31 -6.14 0.25 13.59
CA ASN A 31 -7.58 0.23 13.83
C ASN A 31 -7.99 1.25 14.92
N TRP A 32 -7.24 1.34 16.01
CA TRP A 32 -7.50 2.33 17.05
C TRP A 32 -7.34 3.77 16.52
N LEU A 33 -6.28 4.03 15.75
CA LEU A 33 -6.00 5.35 15.18
C LEU A 33 -7.05 5.73 14.11
N SER A 34 -7.52 4.76 13.32
CA SER A 34 -8.59 4.94 12.32
C SER A 34 -9.88 5.44 12.98
N ARG A 35 -10.21 4.94 14.17
CA ARG A 35 -11.40 5.39 14.92
C ARG A 35 -11.29 6.87 15.37
N ARG A 36 -10.06 7.35 15.62
CA ARG A 36 -9.83 8.74 16.06
C ARG A 36 -9.69 9.72 14.89
N LEU A 37 -8.80 9.41 13.94
CA LEU A 37 -8.46 10.29 12.82
C LEU A 37 -9.33 10.09 11.57
N GLY A 38 -10.07 8.97 11.51
CA GLY A 38 -10.75 8.55 10.30
C GLY A 38 -9.82 7.80 9.34
N LYS A 39 -10.41 7.21 8.28
CA LYS A 39 -9.68 6.39 7.31
C LYS A 39 -8.67 7.22 6.53
N GLN A 40 -9.07 8.40 6.03
CA GLN A 40 -8.17 9.34 5.35
C GLN A 40 -7.03 9.81 6.26
N GLY A 41 -7.34 10.25 7.49
CA GLY A 41 -6.34 10.73 8.44
C GLY A 41 -5.31 9.65 8.78
N LEU A 42 -5.75 8.40 8.96
CA LEU A 42 -4.86 7.26 9.13
C LEU A 42 -3.95 7.06 7.93
N PHE A 43 -4.49 7.18 6.70
CA PHE A 43 -3.69 7.04 5.48
C PHE A 43 -2.60 8.10 5.40
N PHE A 44 -2.92 9.37 5.66
CA PHE A 44 -1.93 10.46 5.67
C PHE A 44 -0.82 10.22 6.70
N VAL A 45 -1.16 9.83 7.91
CA VAL A 45 -0.17 9.55 8.97
C VAL A 45 0.68 8.34 8.62
N GLY A 46 0.07 7.25 8.17
CA GLY A 46 0.79 6.00 7.84
C GLY A 46 1.72 6.15 6.64
N ILE A 47 1.22 6.70 5.54
CA ILE A 47 2.05 6.93 4.35
C ILE A 47 3.08 8.02 4.59
N GLY A 48 2.73 9.08 5.32
CA GLY A 48 3.67 10.13 5.72
C GLY A 48 4.83 9.57 6.56
N ALA A 49 4.53 8.73 7.55
CA ALA A 49 5.56 8.02 8.31
C ALA A 49 6.42 7.12 7.41
N TRP A 50 5.81 6.43 6.45
CA TRP A 50 6.55 5.59 5.50
C TRP A 50 7.48 6.42 4.61
N LEU A 51 7.06 7.60 4.14
CA LEU A 51 7.92 8.52 3.38
C LEU A 51 9.17 8.93 4.17
N VAL A 52 9.01 9.24 5.47
CA VAL A 52 10.15 9.56 6.34
C VAL A 52 11.10 8.37 6.48
N VAL A 53 10.57 7.17 6.67
CA VAL A 53 11.36 5.94 6.71
C VAL A 53 12.09 5.69 5.40
N GLN A 54 11.43 5.94 4.27
CA GLN A 54 12.00 5.77 2.94
C GLN A 54 13.22 6.68 2.71
N ILE A 55 13.14 7.93 3.19
CA ILE A 55 14.28 8.85 3.18
C ILE A 55 15.41 8.31 4.09
N GLY A 56 15.06 7.80 5.28
CA GLY A 56 16.01 7.17 6.18
C GLY A 56 16.75 5.98 5.56
N LEU A 57 16.03 5.12 4.84
CA LEU A 57 16.60 3.97 4.12
C LEU A 57 17.51 4.42 2.98
N PHE A 58 17.16 5.48 2.27
CA PHE A 58 18.02 6.02 1.20
C PHE A 58 19.34 6.58 1.73
N LEU A 59 19.32 7.20 2.92
CA LEU A 59 20.50 7.78 3.57
C LEU A 59 21.34 6.74 4.35
N LEU A 60 20.88 5.49 4.44
CA LEU A 60 21.52 4.43 5.20
C LEU A 60 22.91 4.12 4.65
N GLN A 61 23.91 4.06 5.56
CA GLN A 61 25.29 3.72 5.21
C GLN A 61 25.57 2.23 5.47
N PRO A 62 26.52 1.63 4.73
CA PRO A 62 26.96 0.26 4.98
C PRO A 62 27.45 0.09 6.44
N GLY A 63 26.99 -0.99 7.09
CA GLY A 63 27.37 -1.31 8.49
C GLY A 63 26.35 -0.88 9.55
N GLN A 64 25.35 -0.06 9.23
CA GLN A 64 24.32 0.39 10.18
C GLN A 64 23.15 -0.59 10.30
N VAL A 65 23.43 -1.85 10.62
CA VAL A 65 22.43 -2.93 10.66
C VAL A 65 21.33 -2.67 11.68
N GLY A 66 21.67 -2.12 12.86
CA GLY A 66 20.68 -1.80 13.89
C GLY A 66 19.67 -0.73 13.43
N LEU A 67 20.15 0.31 12.74
CA LEU A 67 19.28 1.35 12.17
C LEU A 67 18.39 0.79 11.06
N LEU A 68 18.90 -0.13 10.23
CA LEU A 68 18.12 -0.82 9.22
C LEU A 68 16.92 -1.55 9.83
N TYR A 69 17.13 -2.35 10.88
CA TYR A 69 16.04 -3.06 11.54
C TYR A 69 15.03 -2.11 12.18
N ALA A 70 15.48 -1.03 12.81
CA ALA A 70 14.59 0.00 13.37
C ALA A 70 13.72 0.66 12.29
N LEU A 71 14.31 1.01 11.16
CA LEU A 71 13.59 1.57 10.01
C LEU A 71 12.61 0.55 9.40
N CYS A 72 12.96 -0.74 9.32
CA CYS A 72 12.06 -1.79 8.85
C CYS A 72 10.83 -1.94 9.77
N VAL A 73 11.01 -1.88 11.08
CA VAL A 73 9.90 -1.90 12.03
C VAL A 73 9.01 -0.66 11.86
N ALA A 74 9.61 0.53 11.71
CA ALA A 74 8.87 1.75 11.46
C ALA A 74 8.12 1.72 10.10
N ALA A 75 8.73 1.16 9.05
CA ALA A 75 8.09 0.94 7.76
C ALA A 75 6.84 0.06 7.85
N SER A 76 6.82 -0.91 8.75
CA SER A 76 5.71 -1.86 8.92
C SER A 76 4.38 -1.16 9.25
N PHE A 77 4.41 -0.02 9.95
CA PHE A 77 3.23 0.80 10.20
C PHE A 77 2.66 1.38 8.89
N GLY A 78 3.53 1.91 8.03
CA GLY A 78 3.14 2.41 6.69
C GLY A 78 2.60 1.30 5.80
N VAL A 79 3.26 0.14 5.79
CA VAL A 79 2.82 -1.06 5.04
C VAL A 79 1.44 -1.50 5.51
N ALA A 80 1.22 -1.64 6.82
CA ALA A 80 -0.08 -2.01 7.39
C ALA A 80 -1.17 -1.02 6.96
N THR A 81 -0.88 0.28 7.01
CA THR A 81 -1.82 1.34 6.62
C THR A 81 -2.14 1.27 5.13
N ALA A 82 -1.14 1.07 4.26
CA ALA A 82 -1.32 0.98 2.82
C ALA A 82 -2.19 -0.22 2.39
N TYR A 83 -2.17 -1.30 3.17
CA TYR A 83 -3.06 -2.45 2.92
C TYR A 83 -4.46 -2.24 3.51
N VAL A 84 -4.55 -1.81 4.77
CA VAL A 84 -5.83 -1.77 5.50
C VAL A 84 -6.75 -0.66 4.99
N VAL A 85 -6.20 0.54 4.73
CA VAL A 85 -7.05 1.71 4.46
C VAL A 85 -7.80 1.62 3.13
N PRO A 86 -7.18 1.26 1.98
CA PRO A 86 -7.92 1.14 0.71
C PRO A 86 -9.06 0.11 0.79
N TRP A 87 -8.82 -1.03 1.43
CA TRP A 87 -9.85 -2.05 1.64
C TRP A 87 -10.96 -1.59 2.59
N ALA A 88 -10.62 -0.78 3.58
CA ALA A 88 -11.61 -0.19 4.48
C ALA A 88 -12.41 0.95 3.84
N MET A 89 -11.88 1.64 2.83
CA MET A 89 -12.56 2.72 2.11
C MET A 89 -13.48 2.20 0.99
N LEU A 90 -13.24 0.99 0.49
CA LEU A 90 -14.01 0.42 -0.61
C LEU A 90 -15.51 0.27 -0.31
N PRO A 91 -15.96 -0.22 0.88
CA PRO A 91 -17.37 -0.23 1.23
C PRO A 91 -18.03 1.14 1.19
N ASP A 92 -17.32 2.21 1.58
CA ASP A 92 -17.85 3.58 1.58
C ASP A 92 -18.20 4.04 0.15
N VAL A 93 -17.38 3.64 -0.84
CA VAL A 93 -17.63 3.91 -2.25
C VAL A 93 -18.83 3.12 -2.77
N ILE A 94 -18.95 1.86 -2.34
CA ILE A 94 -20.09 1.00 -2.72
C ILE A 94 -21.41 1.57 -2.18
N GLU A 95 -21.41 2.08 -0.95
CA GLU A 95 -22.58 2.71 -0.34
C GLU A 95 -22.98 4.01 -1.07
N LEU A 96 -21.99 4.80 -1.52
CA LEU A 96 -22.25 5.96 -2.36
C LEU A 96 -22.85 5.57 -3.73
N ASP A 97 -22.32 4.52 -4.36
CA ASP A 97 -22.86 4.01 -5.63
C ASP A 97 -24.29 3.47 -5.45
N GLU A 98 -24.56 2.75 -4.35
CA GLU A 98 -25.91 2.27 -4.01
C GLU A 98 -26.91 3.44 -3.85
N LEU A 99 -26.48 4.52 -3.18
CA LEU A 99 -27.31 5.72 -3.01
C LEU A 99 -27.68 6.38 -4.35
N GLN A 100 -26.74 6.39 -5.31
CA GLN A 100 -26.92 7.03 -6.61
C GLN A 100 -27.67 6.16 -7.61
N THR A 101 -27.42 4.84 -7.62
CA THR A 101 -27.94 3.91 -8.63
C THR A 101 -29.11 3.06 -8.15
N GLY A 102 -29.33 3.00 -6.84
CA GLY A 102 -30.31 2.11 -6.22
C GLY A 102 -29.95 0.63 -6.30
N GLN A 103 -28.75 0.29 -6.78
CA GLN A 103 -28.27 -1.09 -6.96
C GLN A 103 -26.99 -1.32 -6.15
N ARG A 104 -26.93 -2.41 -5.41
CA ARG A 104 -25.75 -2.81 -4.66
C ARG A 104 -24.84 -3.70 -5.50
N ARG A 105 -23.77 -3.12 -6.06
CA ARG A 105 -22.88 -3.78 -7.01
C ARG A 105 -21.50 -4.11 -6.40
N GLU A 106 -21.47 -4.71 -5.23
CA GLU A 106 -20.24 -5.03 -4.48
C GLU A 106 -19.21 -5.82 -5.33
N GLY A 107 -19.67 -6.85 -6.04
CA GLY A 107 -18.78 -7.71 -6.82
C GLY A 107 -17.96 -6.98 -7.87
N ILE A 108 -18.53 -5.96 -8.52
CA ILE A 108 -17.83 -5.15 -9.53
C ILE A 108 -16.70 -4.36 -8.89
N PHE A 109 -16.96 -3.68 -7.76
CA PHE A 109 -15.97 -2.85 -7.07
C PHE A 109 -14.82 -3.69 -6.51
N TYR A 110 -15.11 -4.84 -5.86
CA TYR A 110 -14.07 -5.73 -5.34
C TYR A 110 -13.25 -6.38 -6.46
N SER A 111 -13.88 -6.77 -7.57
CA SER A 111 -13.17 -7.32 -8.74
C SER A 111 -12.25 -6.28 -9.37
N PHE A 112 -12.73 -5.05 -9.54
CA PHE A 112 -11.94 -3.96 -10.10
C PHE A 112 -10.75 -3.59 -9.20
N MET A 113 -10.96 -3.49 -7.89
CA MET A 113 -9.89 -3.25 -6.93
C MET A 113 -8.82 -4.34 -6.98
N THR A 114 -9.23 -5.60 -7.02
CA THR A 114 -8.32 -6.75 -7.12
C THR A 114 -7.55 -6.75 -8.45
N LEU A 115 -8.22 -6.40 -9.56
CA LEU A 115 -7.59 -6.27 -10.87
C LEU A 115 -6.50 -5.18 -10.87
N LEU A 116 -6.84 -3.98 -10.36
CA LEU A 116 -5.86 -2.88 -10.25
C LEU A 116 -4.66 -3.27 -9.39
N GLN A 117 -4.90 -3.97 -8.28
CA GLN A 117 -3.83 -4.44 -7.40
C GLN A 117 -2.90 -5.43 -8.11
N LYS A 118 -3.45 -6.36 -8.90
CA LYS A 118 -2.65 -7.32 -9.68
C LYS A 118 -1.87 -6.64 -10.81
N ILE A 119 -2.48 -5.68 -11.50
CA ILE A 119 -1.80 -4.88 -12.54
C ILE A 119 -0.66 -4.09 -11.92
N GLY A 120 -0.90 -3.45 -10.76
CA GLY A 120 0.12 -2.71 -10.04
C GLY A 120 1.30 -3.59 -9.60
N LEU A 121 1.01 -4.79 -9.08
CA LEU A 121 2.04 -5.76 -8.69
C LEU A 121 2.85 -6.24 -9.89
N ALA A 122 2.19 -6.63 -10.97
CA ALA A 122 2.86 -7.09 -12.21
C ALA A 122 3.72 -5.98 -12.82
N GLY A 123 3.18 -4.75 -12.90
CA GLY A 123 3.91 -3.58 -13.37
C GLY A 123 5.12 -3.24 -12.50
N GLY A 124 4.98 -3.31 -11.19
CA GLY A 124 6.08 -3.10 -10.24
C GLY A 124 7.21 -4.12 -10.43
N LEU A 125 6.86 -5.41 -10.51
CA LEU A 125 7.85 -6.47 -10.75
C LEU A 125 8.54 -6.33 -12.09
N PHE A 126 7.80 -5.98 -13.15
CA PHE A 126 8.35 -5.73 -14.48
C PHE A 126 9.35 -4.55 -14.45
N LEU A 127 8.97 -3.43 -13.83
CA LEU A 127 9.85 -2.26 -13.74
C LEU A 127 11.13 -2.54 -12.96
N VAL A 128 11.05 -3.28 -11.86
CA VAL A 128 12.22 -3.69 -11.08
C VAL A 128 13.12 -4.61 -11.91
N GLY A 129 12.54 -5.61 -12.60
CA GLY A 129 13.30 -6.52 -13.47
C GLY A 129 14.01 -5.79 -14.60
N ALA A 130 13.30 -4.92 -15.32
CA ALA A 130 13.85 -4.13 -16.41
C ALA A 130 14.97 -3.17 -15.93
N ALA A 131 14.80 -2.57 -14.78
CA ALA A 131 15.81 -1.69 -14.20
C ALA A 131 17.09 -2.45 -13.81
N LEU A 132 16.95 -3.64 -13.24
CA LEU A 132 18.10 -4.48 -12.92
C LEU A 132 18.84 -4.94 -14.19
N GLU A 133 18.10 -5.31 -15.24
CA GLU A 133 18.67 -5.68 -16.53
C GLU A 133 19.45 -4.50 -17.16
N TRP A 134 18.82 -3.32 -17.25
CA TRP A 134 19.46 -2.11 -17.80
C TRP A 134 20.65 -1.62 -16.99
N SER A 135 20.69 -1.89 -15.69
CA SER A 135 21.81 -1.50 -14.81
C SER A 135 23.01 -2.42 -14.91
N GLY A 136 22.94 -3.52 -15.68
CA GLY A 136 24.03 -4.49 -15.77
C GLY A 136 24.20 -5.35 -14.51
N PHE A 137 23.13 -5.56 -13.74
CA PHE A 137 23.15 -6.38 -12.52
C PHE A 137 23.64 -7.81 -12.79
N GLU A 138 23.40 -8.34 -13.98
CA GLU A 138 23.90 -9.65 -14.44
C GLU A 138 25.43 -9.72 -14.45
N ALA A 139 26.09 -8.59 -14.76
CA ALA A 139 27.54 -8.47 -14.73
C ALA A 139 28.13 -8.50 -13.30
N LEU A 140 27.34 -8.19 -12.29
CA LEU A 140 27.74 -8.36 -10.87
C LEU A 140 27.72 -9.83 -10.43
N GLN A 141 26.88 -10.67 -11.04
CA GLN A 141 26.84 -12.12 -10.75
C GLN A 141 27.92 -12.89 -11.50
N ASN A 142 28.30 -12.42 -12.70
CA ASN A 142 29.39 -12.95 -13.49
C ASN A 142 30.38 -11.81 -13.78
N PRO A 143 31.45 -11.66 -12.99
CA PRO A 143 32.40 -10.55 -13.14
C PRO A 143 32.96 -10.51 -14.53
N GLN A 144 32.52 -9.60 -15.37
CA GLN A 144 33.18 -9.27 -16.65
C GLN A 144 34.18 -8.14 -16.40
N PRO A 145 35.32 -8.12 -17.09
CA PRO A 145 36.38 -7.12 -16.87
C PRO A 145 35.92 -5.65 -17.03
N ASP A 146 34.84 -5.43 -17.80
CA ASP A 146 34.33 -4.13 -18.19
C ASP A 146 33.01 -3.74 -17.44
N ALA A 147 32.57 -4.53 -16.47
CA ALA A 147 31.33 -4.25 -15.72
C ALA A 147 31.58 -3.14 -14.70
N ASP A 148 30.85 -2.04 -14.81
CA ASP A 148 30.85 -0.98 -13.81
C ASP A 148 29.87 -1.32 -12.66
N PRO A 149 30.36 -1.73 -11.47
CA PRO A 149 29.50 -2.03 -10.33
C PRO A 149 28.72 -0.82 -9.82
N GLY A 150 29.14 0.40 -10.17
CA GLY A 150 28.52 1.64 -9.73
C GLY A 150 27.13 1.85 -10.34
N SER A 151 26.93 1.50 -11.60
CA SER A 151 25.64 1.65 -12.30
C SER A 151 24.57 0.78 -11.72
N ALA A 152 24.87 -0.47 -11.40
CA ALA A 152 23.92 -1.42 -10.78
C ALA A 152 23.56 -0.99 -9.36
N LEU A 153 24.52 -0.52 -8.58
CA LEU A 153 24.28 0.01 -7.23
C LEU A 153 23.41 1.27 -7.25
N LEU A 154 23.61 2.17 -8.21
CA LEU A 154 22.77 3.35 -8.43
C LEU A 154 21.35 3.00 -8.79
N ALA A 155 21.13 2.01 -9.69
CA ALA A 155 19.80 1.56 -10.05
C ALA A 155 19.07 0.97 -8.84
N ILE A 156 19.71 0.09 -8.06
CA ILE A 156 19.14 -0.46 -6.84
C ILE A 156 18.75 0.65 -5.87
N ARG A 157 19.63 1.62 -5.63
CA ARG A 157 19.34 2.77 -4.75
C ARG A 157 18.19 3.62 -5.25
N ALA A 158 18.09 3.86 -6.57
CA ALA A 158 17.01 4.63 -7.17
C ALA A 158 15.65 3.93 -7.03
N PHE A 159 15.62 2.61 -7.22
CA PHE A 159 14.38 1.82 -7.06
C PHE A 159 14.00 1.58 -5.60
N MET A 160 14.94 1.58 -4.68
CA MET A 160 14.65 1.48 -3.24
C MET A 160 14.28 2.82 -2.60
N GLY A 161 14.68 3.95 -3.16
CA GLY A 161 14.47 5.28 -2.61
C GLY A 161 13.50 6.15 -3.43
N PRO A 162 13.96 6.85 -4.48
CA PRO A 162 13.18 7.85 -5.22
C PRO A 162 11.91 7.30 -5.85
N VAL A 163 11.91 6.10 -6.42
CA VAL A 163 10.73 5.55 -7.11
C VAL A 163 9.59 5.30 -6.14
N PRO A 164 9.74 4.57 -5.02
CA PRO A 164 8.69 4.44 -4.03
C PRO A 164 8.27 5.78 -3.42
N LEU A 165 9.21 6.71 -3.22
CA LEU A 165 8.92 8.04 -2.69
C LEU A 165 7.93 8.79 -3.60
N LEU A 166 8.16 8.78 -4.92
CA LEU A 166 7.27 9.41 -5.90
C LEU A 166 5.89 8.74 -5.92
N LEU A 167 5.83 7.41 -5.93
CA LEU A 167 4.57 6.66 -5.96
C LEU A 167 3.75 6.89 -4.68
N LEU A 168 4.37 6.89 -3.51
CA LEU A 168 3.72 7.16 -2.24
C LEU A 168 3.24 8.62 -2.16
N SER A 169 4.02 9.58 -2.67
CA SER A 169 3.60 10.98 -2.75
C SER A 169 2.39 11.15 -3.67
N CYS A 170 2.37 10.47 -4.81
CA CYS A 170 1.23 10.45 -5.72
C CYS A 170 -0.01 9.85 -5.03
N ALA A 171 0.15 8.76 -4.27
CA ALA A 171 -0.93 8.15 -3.51
C ALA A 171 -1.52 9.11 -2.44
N LEU A 172 -0.67 9.92 -1.78
CA LEU A 172 -1.15 10.96 -0.86
C LEU A 172 -1.96 12.05 -1.57
N VAL A 173 -1.50 12.50 -2.74
CA VAL A 173 -2.24 13.49 -3.54
C VAL A 173 -3.60 12.93 -3.97
N LEU A 174 -3.65 11.68 -4.44
CA LEU A 174 -4.91 11.03 -4.80
C LEU A 174 -5.84 10.87 -3.60
N CYS A 175 -5.31 10.51 -2.43
CA CYS A 175 -6.09 10.43 -1.21
C CYS A 175 -6.61 11.81 -0.76
N TYR A 176 -5.85 12.88 -0.96
CA TYR A 176 -6.31 14.24 -0.68
C TYR A 176 -7.48 14.65 -1.58
N LEU A 177 -7.48 14.23 -2.84
CA LEU A 177 -8.56 14.49 -3.80
C LEU A 177 -9.81 13.63 -3.55
N TYR A 178 -9.75 12.65 -2.63
CA TYR A 178 -10.87 11.78 -2.33
C TYR A 178 -11.96 12.51 -1.52
N PRO A 179 -13.19 12.64 -2.05
CA PRO A 179 -14.21 13.53 -1.49
C PRO A 179 -14.98 12.96 -0.30
N LEU A 180 -14.89 11.66 -0.01
CA LEU A 180 -15.64 11.02 1.07
C LEU A 180 -14.98 11.23 2.43
N THR A 181 -15.28 12.36 3.06
CA THR A 181 -14.92 12.63 4.45
C THR A 181 -15.84 11.86 5.42
N ARG A 182 -15.45 11.77 6.70
CA ARG A 182 -16.27 11.12 7.74
C ARG A 182 -17.70 11.69 7.81
N THR A 183 -17.85 12.97 7.67
CA THR A 183 -19.15 13.67 7.70
C THR A 183 -19.98 13.32 6.47
N ALA A 184 -19.39 13.32 5.30
CA ALA A 184 -20.05 12.93 4.05
C ALA A 184 -20.52 11.47 4.09
N HIS A 185 -19.70 10.56 4.62
CA HIS A 185 -20.08 9.14 4.76
C HIS A 185 -21.24 8.95 5.73
N ALA A 186 -21.25 9.65 6.88
CA ALA A 186 -22.36 9.59 7.83
C ALA A 186 -23.69 10.09 7.20
N GLU A 187 -23.63 11.13 6.39
CA GLU A 187 -24.77 11.65 5.66
C GLU A 187 -25.30 10.67 4.59
N ILE A 188 -24.39 9.98 3.90
CA ILE A 188 -24.73 8.93 2.93
C ILE A 188 -25.49 7.79 3.62
N LEU A 189 -24.99 7.32 4.76
CA LEU A 189 -25.62 6.25 5.53
C LEU A 189 -27.04 6.64 6.00
N LEU A 190 -27.25 7.87 6.45
CA LEU A 190 -28.58 8.36 6.83
C LEU A 190 -29.53 8.34 5.63
N LYS A 191 -29.13 8.93 4.52
CA LYS A 191 -29.95 8.94 3.28
C LYS A 191 -30.27 7.52 2.77
N LEU A 192 -29.28 6.63 2.83
CA LEU A 192 -29.46 5.25 2.41
C LEU A 192 -30.43 4.49 3.31
N SER A 193 -30.37 4.72 4.64
CA SER A 193 -31.31 4.13 5.60
C SER A 193 -32.75 4.61 5.37
N GLU A 194 -32.95 5.89 5.03
CA GLU A 194 -34.25 6.46 4.70
C GLU A 194 -34.80 5.87 3.39
N GLN A 195 -33.97 5.76 2.35
CA GLN A 195 -34.39 5.14 1.08
C GLN A 195 -34.80 3.68 1.26
N ARG A 196 -34.02 2.90 2.00
CA ARG A 196 -34.35 1.50 2.29
C ARG A 196 -35.66 1.38 3.07
N ARG A 197 -35.89 2.23 4.06
CA ARG A 197 -37.13 2.28 4.83
C ARG A 197 -38.34 2.61 3.96
N GLN A 198 -38.21 3.61 3.08
CA GLN A 198 -39.28 3.98 2.15
C GLN A 198 -39.62 2.83 1.21
N LYS A 199 -38.60 2.12 0.68
CA LYS A 199 -38.79 0.98 -0.22
C LYS A 199 -39.53 -0.16 0.49
N THR A 200 -39.15 -0.48 1.72
CA THR A 200 -39.84 -1.51 2.52
C THR A 200 -41.30 -1.16 2.77
N LEU A 201 -41.63 0.10 3.06
CA LEU A 201 -43.03 0.54 3.25
C LEU A 201 -43.87 0.45 1.96
N VAL A 202 -43.26 0.73 0.81
CA VAL A 202 -43.91 0.63 -0.49
C VAL A 202 -44.17 -0.85 -0.83
N ASP A 203 -43.20 -1.72 -0.62
CA ASP A 203 -43.31 -3.15 -0.87
C ASP A 203 -44.40 -3.78 0.02
N GLU A 204 -44.46 -3.40 1.31
CA GLU A 204 -45.51 -3.86 2.24
C GLU A 204 -46.90 -3.36 1.85
N TYR A 205 -47.00 -2.14 1.28
CA TYR A 205 -48.27 -1.61 0.80
C TYR A 205 -48.77 -2.26 -0.50
N VAL A 206 -47.88 -2.78 -1.32
CA VAL A 206 -48.22 -3.42 -2.62
C VAL A 206 -48.58 -4.90 -2.44
N GLU A 207 -48.03 -5.58 -1.41
CA GLU A 207 -48.32 -6.99 -1.12
C GLU A 207 -49.57 -7.22 -0.24
N GLY A 208 -50.11 -6.17 0.42
CA GLY A 208 -51.32 -6.22 1.28
C GLY A 208 -52.58 -5.76 0.55
#